data_aad72d31718c32eb82277396c0c4cb87
#
_entry.id   aad72d31718c32eb82277396c0c4cb87
#
_cell.length_a   1.000
_cell.length_b   1.000
_cell.length_c   1.000
_cell.angle_alpha   90.00
_cell.angle_beta   90.00
_cell.angle_gamma   90.00
#
_symmetry.space_group_name_H-M   'P 1'
#
loop_
_entity.id
_entity.type
_entity.pdbx_description
1 polymer ?
#
loop_
_entity_poly.entity_id
_entity_poly.type
_entity_poly.pdbx_seq_one_letter_code
_entity_poly.pdbx_strand_id
1 'polypeptide(L)'
;MGVRDLVVRWAVRRPHVLPVEVPGQWRLRALLDHELALRDWPVASSPADADILAVCGQPGPQLSSAVDVVWDQMPGPRVRTPVTDGDGIGAALDDAVAALRDTHRDDPREPGPPHGEEDSGESHSHMESHSDMESHSDMAPAGIPLAEGAEDRDGLEMDVLHVRLGPILPHWPGGFVLCCELHGDVIAGAEALRLDAGQYPAAGGHNAPAAGGHRISATSDDNVSAARQCDHILDVLDLAGWPGAAERARRARDALLAGTDPAETTALLDDLELAVRRSHVLRWSLRGLATLSPENLRRRGLPATWAGDAHDRLLRRITHARESVAPEVADADTFGSLPDIVAGLDVAAARVVIAGLGIDAAEHGTR
;
A
#
# COMPACT_ATOMS: atom_id res chain seq x y z
N MET A 1 6.32 22.27 33.19
CA MET A 1 6.40 21.11 32.27
C MET A 1 5.29 20.17 32.69
N GLY A 2 4.23 20.10 31.87
CA GLY A 2 3.09 19.22 32.13
C GLY A 2 3.40 17.78 31.65
N VAL A 3 2.69 16.80 32.19
CA VAL A 3 2.73 15.38 31.74
C VAL A 3 2.46 15.31 30.22
N ARG A 4 1.62 16.22 29.73
CA ARG A 4 1.29 16.37 28.30
C ARG A 4 2.52 16.72 27.46
N ASP A 5 3.37 17.66 27.90
CA ASP A 5 4.61 18.02 27.19
C ASP A 5 5.60 16.87 27.17
N LEU A 6 5.58 16.00 28.19
CA LEU A 6 6.44 14.84 28.25
C LEU A 6 5.98 13.75 27.27
N VAL A 7 4.67 13.48 27.21
CA VAL A 7 4.05 12.49 26.30
C VAL A 7 4.26 12.90 24.84
N VAL A 8 4.05 14.16 24.53
CA VAL A 8 4.29 14.71 23.19
C VAL A 8 5.76 14.65 22.79
N ARG A 9 6.67 15.03 23.70
CA ARG A 9 8.13 14.87 23.45
C ARG A 9 8.52 13.43 23.24
N TRP A 10 7.77 12.50 23.80
CA TRP A 10 8.00 11.05 23.61
C TRP A 10 7.43 10.58 22.28
N ALA A 11 6.22 10.97 21.90
CA ALA A 11 5.58 10.66 20.62
C ALA A 11 6.40 11.20 19.43
N VAL A 12 6.90 12.43 19.49
CA VAL A 12 7.75 13.03 18.42
C VAL A 12 9.13 12.35 18.29
N ARG A 13 9.52 11.48 19.24
CA ARG A 13 10.79 10.71 19.10
C ARG A 13 10.70 9.52 18.16
N ARG A 14 9.51 8.98 17.95
CA ARG A 14 9.24 7.85 17.04
C ARG A 14 7.98 8.13 16.25
N PRO A 15 8.05 9.09 15.31
CA PRO A 15 6.89 9.42 14.49
C PRO A 15 6.51 8.23 13.60
N HIS A 16 5.23 8.03 13.41
CA HIS A 16 4.70 7.06 12.47
C HIS A 16 4.70 7.68 11.07
N VAL A 17 5.32 7.00 10.14
CA VAL A 17 5.45 7.49 8.76
C VAL A 17 4.56 6.69 7.83
N LEU A 18 3.70 7.36 7.07
CA LEU A 18 2.90 6.76 6.00
C LEU A 18 3.60 7.01 4.67
N PRO A 19 4.22 5.97 4.06
CA PRO A 19 4.84 6.09 2.74
C PRO A 19 3.76 6.11 1.65
N VAL A 20 3.91 7.00 0.69
CA VAL A 20 3.14 7.01 -0.56
C VAL A 20 4.07 6.70 -1.71
N GLU A 21 3.88 5.56 -2.35
CA GLU A 21 4.64 5.19 -3.53
C GLU A 21 3.99 5.79 -4.78
N VAL A 22 4.72 6.64 -5.49
CA VAL A 22 4.36 7.07 -6.85
C VAL A 22 4.71 5.93 -7.82
N PRO A 23 3.87 5.63 -8.85
CA PRO A 23 4.17 4.56 -9.80
C PRO A 23 5.61 4.60 -10.33
N GLY A 24 6.30 3.47 -10.28
CA GLY A 24 7.70 3.34 -10.70
C GLY A 24 8.74 3.83 -9.66
N GLN A 25 8.32 4.36 -8.52
CA GLN A 25 9.22 4.88 -7.48
C GLN A 25 9.44 3.91 -6.31
N TRP A 26 9.23 2.62 -6.52
CA TRP A 26 9.41 1.59 -5.50
C TRP A 26 10.79 1.63 -4.81
N ARG A 27 11.86 2.00 -5.54
CA ARG A 27 13.21 2.10 -4.97
C ARG A 27 13.30 3.22 -3.92
N LEU A 28 12.68 4.37 -4.17
CA LEU A 28 12.64 5.46 -3.20
C LEU A 28 11.86 5.02 -1.95
N ARG A 29 10.72 4.32 -2.13
CA ARG A 29 9.98 3.76 -1.00
C ARG A 29 10.80 2.73 -0.24
N ALA A 30 11.49 1.82 -0.93
CA ALA A 30 12.35 0.82 -0.30
C ALA A 30 13.51 1.45 0.49
N LEU A 31 14.13 2.51 -0.03
CA LEU A 31 15.18 3.27 0.68
C LEU A 31 14.60 4.03 1.88
N LEU A 32 13.39 4.59 1.75
CA LEU A 32 12.67 5.20 2.88
C LEU A 32 12.40 4.15 3.97
N ASP A 33 11.88 2.97 3.62
CA ASP A 33 11.64 1.87 4.57
C ASP A 33 12.93 1.46 5.30
N HIS A 34 14.05 1.40 4.57
CA HIS A 34 15.35 1.12 5.16
C HIS A 34 15.77 2.19 6.18
N GLU A 35 15.64 3.46 5.83
CA GLU A 35 15.97 4.58 6.71
C GLU A 35 15.07 4.62 7.95
N LEU A 36 13.77 4.32 7.80
CA LEU A 36 12.84 4.19 8.92
C LEU A 36 13.25 3.06 9.87
N ALA A 37 13.66 1.92 9.31
CA ALA A 37 14.15 0.79 10.11
C ALA A 37 15.43 1.10 10.87
N LEU A 38 16.38 1.83 10.27
CA LEU A 38 17.60 2.29 10.95
C LEU A 38 17.30 3.23 12.12
N ARG A 39 16.24 4.04 12.03
CA ARG A 39 15.78 4.97 13.06
C ARG A 39 14.85 4.32 14.09
N ASP A 40 14.47 3.05 13.89
CA ASP A 40 13.45 2.36 14.68
C ASP A 40 12.10 3.13 14.67
N TRP A 41 11.73 3.73 13.51
CA TRP A 41 10.48 4.42 13.30
C TRP A 41 9.46 3.51 12.66
N PRO A 42 8.22 3.46 13.18
CA PRO A 42 7.19 2.60 12.62
C PRO A 42 6.63 3.16 11.31
N VAL A 43 6.32 2.24 10.39
CA VAL A 43 5.48 2.54 9.23
C VAL A 43 4.03 2.57 9.70
N ALA A 44 3.32 3.65 9.39
CA ALA A 44 1.90 3.79 9.72
C ALA A 44 1.05 2.82 8.90
N SER A 45 0.09 2.17 9.53
CA SER A 45 -0.83 1.24 8.88
C SER A 45 -2.06 1.92 8.27
N SER A 46 -2.34 3.15 8.68
CA SER A 46 -3.48 3.95 8.21
C SER A 46 -3.19 5.45 8.35
N PRO A 47 -3.97 6.33 7.69
CA PRO A 47 -3.85 7.77 7.88
C PRO A 47 -4.05 8.21 9.34
N ALA A 48 -4.95 7.55 10.06
CA ALA A 48 -5.25 7.87 11.45
C ALA A 48 -4.10 7.57 12.44
N ASP A 49 -3.15 6.72 12.01
CA ASP A 49 -1.95 6.32 12.76
C ASP A 49 -0.70 7.11 12.35
N ALA A 50 -0.80 8.01 11.37
CA ALA A 50 0.35 8.65 10.76
C ALA A 50 0.59 10.08 11.28
N ASP A 51 1.86 10.40 11.56
CA ASP A 51 2.35 11.74 11.88
C ASP A 51 3.01 12.41 10.66
N ILE A 52 3.69 11.61 9.82
CA ILE A 52 4.40 12.06 8.62
C ILE A 52 3.85 11.35 7.39
N LEU A 53 3.44 12.12 6.38
CA LEU A 53 3.08 11.62 5.06
C LEU A 53 4.29 11.81 4.11
N ALA A 54 4.99 10.73 3.82
CA ALA A 54 6.19 10.75 2.97
C ALA A 54 5.84 10.33 1.54
N VAL A 55 5.92 11.28 0.58
CA VAL A 55 5.57 11.05 -0.82
C VAL A 55 6.82 10.73 -1.62
N CYS A 56 6.98 9.47 -2.03
CA CYS A 56 8.13 8.97 -2.78
C CYS A 56 7.95 9.21 -4.28
N GLY A 57 8.58 10.27 -4.79
CA GLY A 57 8.48 10.72 -6.17
C GLY A 57 7.55 11.92 -6.37
N GLN A 58 7.23 12.20 -7.64
CA GLN A 58 6.34 13.29 -8.04
C GLN A 58 4.98 12.71 -8.43
N PRO A 59 3.92 12.90 -7.62
CA PRO A 59 2.60 12.38 -7.95
C PRO A 59 1.99 13.16 -9.13
N GLY A 60 1.29 12.46 -10.02
CA GLY A 60 0.42 13.09 -11.01
C GLY A 60 -0.85 13.66 -10.39
N PRO A 61 -1.72 14.32 -11.19
CA PRO A 61 -2.89 15.02 -10.66
C PRO A 61 -3.87 14.12 -9.89
N GLN A 62 -4.13 12.90 -10.39
CA GLN A 62 -5.08 11.99 -9.75
C GLN A 62 -4.52 11.44 -8.43
N LEU A 63 -3.25 11.01 -8.43
CA LEU A 63 -2.59 10.55 -7.20
C LEU A 63 -2.41 11.69 -6.20
N SER A 64 -2.11 12.92 -6.67
CA SER A 64 -2.03 14.10 -5.81
C SER A 64 -3.36 14.36 -5.09
N SER A 65 -4.48 14.25 -5.80
CA SER A 65 -5.81 14.38 -5.18
C SER A 65 -6.06 13.30 -4.12
N ALA A 66 -5.62 12.05 -4.38
CA ALA A 66 -5.73 10.98 -3.39
C ALA A 66 -4.83 11.24 -2.15
N VAL A 67 -3.64 11.78 -2.37
CA VAL A 67 -2.72 12.20 -1.28
C VAL A 67 -3.37 13.31 -0.43
N ASP A 68 -4.07 14.26 -1.05
CA ASP A 68 -4.75 15.32 -0.32
C ASP A 68 -5.92 14.78 0.54
N VAL A 69 -6.69 13.80 0.04
CA VAL A 69 -7.72 13.10 0.82
C VAL A 69 -7.11 12.37 2.02
N VAL A 70 -6.01 11.65 1.83
CA VAL A 70 -5.29 10.97 2.93
C VAL A 70 -4.75 11.98 3.94
N TRP A 71 -4.20 13.10 3.45
CA TRP A 71 -3.75 14.19 4.30
C TRP A 71 -4.85 14.70 5.22
N ASP A 72 -6.06 14.90 4.70
CA ASP A 72 -7.20 15.40 5.48
C ASP A 72 -7.69 14.40 6.54
N GLN A 73 -7.44 13.10 6.34
CA GLN A 73 -7.78 12.03 7.30
C GLN A 73 -6.73 11.88 8.42
N MET A 74 -5.54 12.45 8.26
CA MET A 74 -4.49 12.36 9.28
C MET A 74 -4.81 13.29 10.47
N PRO A 75 -4.62 12.84 11.72
CA PRO A 75 -4.77 13.69 12.89
C PRO A 75 -3.64 14.73 12.94
N GLY A 76 -3.88 15.86 13.61
CA GLY A 76 -2.82 16.83 13.93
C GLY A 76 -2.10 16.49 15.25
N PRO A 77 -0.81 16.85 15.39
CA PRO A 77 0.05 17.50 14.42
C PRO A 77 0.56 16.56 13.33
N ARG A 78 0.62 17.02 12.10
CA ARG A 78 1.01 16.22 10.94
C ARG A 78 1.92 17.00 9.99
N VAL A 79 2.81 16.30 9.27
CA VAL A 79 3.71 16.89 8.28
C VAL A 79 3.70 16.08 7.00
N ARG A 80 3.71 16.77 5.85
CA ARG A 80 3.90 16.16 4.53
C ARG A 80 5.31 16.45 4.05
N THR A 81 6.05 15.41 3.66
CA THR A 81 7.42 15.55 3.17
C THR A 81 7.57 14.89 1.80
N PRO A 82 8.12 15.59 0.77
CA PRO A 82 8.48 14.98 -0.49
C PRO A 82 9.80 14.21 -0.34
N VAL A 83 9.87 13.01 -0.91
CA VAL A 83 11.06 12.19 -1.03
C VAL A 83 11.37 12.05 -2.52
N THR A 84 12.34 12.81 -3.03
CA THR A 84 12.63 12.88 -4.47
C THR A 84 13.92 12.19 -4.87
N ASP A 85 14.83 11.95 -3.92
CA ASP A 85 16.09 11.24 -4.12
C ASP A 85 16.46 10.41 -2.89
N GLY A 86 17.28 9.38 -3.07
CA GLY A 86 17.67 8.47 -2.01
C GLY A 86 18.63 9.08 -0.98
N ASP A 87 19.53 9.93 -1.42
CA ASP A 87 20.57 10.51 -0.54
C ASP A 87 19.98 11.57 0.40
N GLY A 88 18.88 12.21 0.01
CA GLY A 88 18.16 13.24 0.77
C GLY A 88 17.18 12.71 1.81
N ILE A 89 16.87 11.42 1.85
CA ILE A 89 15.81 10.86 2.72
C ILE A 89 16.05 11.19 4.19
N GLY A 90 17.27 10.98 4.68
CA GLY A 90 17.63 11.27 6.07
C GLY A 90 17.35 12.73 6.45
N ALA A 91 17.78 13.67 5.62
CA ALA A 91 17.55 15.10 5.84
C ALA A 91 16.06 15.45 5.77
N ALA A 92 15.31 14.91 4.79
CA ALA A 92 13.87 15.15 4.66
C ALA A 92 13.09 14.66 5.90
N LEU A 93 13.48 13.53 6.47
CA LEU A 93 12.88 13.02 7.71
C LEU A 93 13.25 13.88 8.93
N ASP A 94 14.48 14.38 9.02
CA ASP A 94 14.91 15.26 10.11
C ASP A 94 14.16 16.60 10.05
N ASP A 95 13.99 17.16 8.86
CA ASP A 95 13.21 18.38 8.62
C ASP A 95 11.72 18.17 8.96
N ALA A 96 11.17 17.01 8.61
CA ALA A 96 9.78 16.66 8.94
C ALA A 96 9.57 16.59 10.46
N VAL A 97 10.50 16.00 11.21
CA VAL A 97 10.44 15.98 12.68
C VAL A 97 10.59 17.37 13.27
N ALA A 98 11.45 18.22 12.71
CA ALA A 98 11.58 19.60 13.15
C ALA A 98 10.25 20.36 12.97
N ALA A 99 9.61 20.20 11.80
CA ALA A 99 8.32 20.81 11.51
C ALA A 99 7.19 20.30 12.43
N LEU A 100 7.16 18.98 12.74
CA LEU A 100 6.21 18.42 13.72
C LEU A 100 6.35 19.07 15.10
N ARG A 101 7.59 19.33 15.53
CA ARG A 101 7.87 19.98 16.82
C ARG A 101 7.41 21.43 16.84
N ASP A 102 7.55 22.15 15.73
CA ASP A 102 7.14 23.55 15.61
C ASP A 102 5.63 23.69 15.51
N THR A 103 4.96 22.88 14.68
CA THR A 103 3.49 22.84 14.58
C THR A 103 2.83 22.58 15.93
N HIS A 104 3.47 21.75 16.76
CA HIS A 104 2.95 21.44 18.10
C HIS A 104 3.11 22.61 19.10
N ARG A 105 4.06 23.51 18.87
CA ARG A 105 4.24 24.72 19.68
C ARG A 105 3.20 25.81 19.38
N ASP A 106 2.71 25.81 18.12
CA ASP A 106 1.81 26.86 17.62
C ASP A 106 0.32 26.50 17.75
N ASP A 107 -0.04 25.27 18.18
CA ASP A 107 -1.43 24.87 18.49
C ASP A 107 -1.68 24.83 20.02
N PRO A 108 -1.93 26.00 20.65
CA PRO A 108 -2.45 26.04 21.99
C PRO A 108 -3.96 25.73 21.92
N ARG A 109 -4.33 24.45 21.80
CA ARG A 109 -5.71 24.04 22.00
C ARG A 109 -6.09 24.41 23.41
N GLU A 110 -6.73 25.57 23.57
CA GLU A 110 -7.48 25.88 24.79
C GLU A 110 -8.45 24.71 25.02
N PRO A 111 -8.51 24.16 26.25
CA PRO A 111 -9.54 23.23 26.59
C PRO A 111 -10.87 23.94 26.41
N GLY A 112 -11.65 23.57 25.38
CA GLY A 112 -13.02 24.03 25.24
C GLY A 112 -13.74 23.87 26.59
N PRO A 113 -14.62 24.77 26.99
CA PRO A 113 -15.34 24.65 28.25
C PRO A 113 -16.08 23.29 28.25
N PRO A 114 -16.16 22.63 29.41
CA PRO A 114 -16.91 21.38 29.53
C PRO A 114 -18.32 21.64 29.03
N HIS A 115 -18.78 20.84 28.09
CA HIS A 115 -20.17 20.88 27.64
C HIS A 115 -21.07 20.72 28.85
N GLY A 116 -21.68 21.86 29.26
CA GLY A 116 -22.70 21.87 30.28
C GLY A 116 -23.87 21.05 29.78
N GLU A 117 -24.32 20.15 30.62
CA GLU A 117 -25.60 19.45 30.48
C GLU A 117 -26.69 20.54 30.40
N GLU A 118 -27.17 20.87 29.20
CA GLU A 118 -28.39 21.64 29.04
C GLU A 118 -29.57 20.70 29.05
N ASP A 119 -30.30 20.87 30.14
CA ASP A 119 -31.59 20.32 30.49
C ASP A 119 -32.61 20.38 29.31
N SER A 120 -33.13 19.24 28.93
CA SER A 120 -34.11 19.08 27.85
C SER A 120 -35.50 19.40 28.33
N GLY A 121 -35.98 20.59 27.99
CA GLY A 121 -37.41 20.93 28.05
C GLY A 121 -38.18 20.28 26.92
N GLU A 122 -39.14 19.44 27.29
CA GLU A 122 -40.14 18.84 26.41
C GLU A 122 -41.02 19.90 25.71
N SER A 123 -41.24 19.71 24.40
CA SER A 123 -42.39 20.29 23.71
C SER A 123 -42.88 19.35 22.61
N HIS A 124 -43.97 18.68 22.89
CA HIS A 124 -44.78 17.97 21.91
C HIS A 124 -45.50 18.95 20.99
N SER A 125 -45.47 18.79 19.71
CA SER A 125 -46.56 19.16 18.81
C SER A 125 -46.51 18.45 17.46
N HIS A 126 -47.56 17.66 17.25
CA HIS A 126 -48.32 17.35 16.04
C HIS A 126 -47.69 16.91 14.73
N MET A 127 -48.14 15.69 14.36
CA MET A 127 -48.20 15.09 13.03
C MET A 127 -48.69 16.07 11.96
N GLU A 128 -48.00 16.03 10.82
CA GLU A 128 -48.63 16.04 9.50
C GLU A 128 -47.76 15.20 8.54
N SER A 129 -48.45 14.22 7.92
CA SER A 129 -47.92 13.32 6.91
C SER A 129 -47.84 14.03 5.57
N HIS A 130 -46.61 14.13 5.03
CA HIS A 130 -46.41 14.30 3.60
C HIS A 130 -45.40 13.27 3.11
N SER A 131 -45.91 12.40 2.28
CA SER A 131 -45.14 11.49 1.43
C SER A 131 -44.47 12.28 0.33
N ASP A 132 -43.16 12.53 0.47
CA ASP A 132 -42.32 12.90 -0.65
C ASP A 132 -41.11 11.95 -0.67
N MET A 133 -40.98 11.22 -1.79
CA MET A 133 -39.81 10.44 -2.13
C MET A 133 -38.63 11.39 -2.28
N GLU A 134 -37.92 11.71 -1.19
CA GLU A 134 -36.62 12.34 -1.26
C GLU A 134 -35.56 11.26 -1.48
N SER A 135 -34.81 11.45 -2.53
CA SER A 135 -33.70 10.62 -2.96
C SER A 135 -32.69 10.42 -1.81
N HIS A 136 -32.37 9.17 -1.52
CA HIS A 136 -31.43 8.72 -0.46
C HIS A 136 -29.99 9.20 -0.60
N SER A 137 -29.69 10.19 -1.47
CA SER A 137 -28.33 10.68 -1.69
C SER A 137 -27.76 11.57 -0.58
N ASP A 138 -28.59 12.01 0.39
CA ASP A 138 -28.13 12.92 1.47
C ASP A 138 -27.69 12.22 2.76
N MET A 139 -27.77 10.89 2.84
CA MET A 139 -27.36 10.13 4.02
C MET A 139 -26.07 9.32 3.78
N ALA A 140 -25.02 9.99 3.36
CA ALA A 140 -23.70 9.38 3.24
C ALA A 140 -22.77 9.90 4.37
N PRO A 141 -22.70 9.25 5.54
CA PRO A 141 -21.80 9.64 6.61
C PRO A 141 -20.35 9.62 6.11
N ALA A 142 -19.66 10.74 6.22
CA ALA A 142 -18.30 10.93 5.72
C ALA A 142 -18.12 10.70 4.20
N GLY A 143 -19.18 10.87 3.39
CA GLY A 143 -19.13 10.69 1.95
C GLY A 143 -19.10 9.23 1.48
N ILE A 144 -19.37 8.29 2.38
CA ILE A 144 -19.51 6.86 2.07
C ILE A 144 -20.99 6.59 1.76
N PRO A 145 -21.35 6.19 0.52
CA PRO A 145 -22.73 5.85 0.20
C PRO A 145 -23.21 4.68 1.07
N LEU A 146 -24.48 4.72 1.49
CA LEU A 146 -25.11 3.57 2.16
C LEU A 146 -25.13 2.38 1.19
N ALA A 147 -25.05 1.17 1.75
CA ALA A 147 -25.13 -0.05 0.99
C ALA A 147 -26.45 -0.12 0.17
N GLU A 148 -26.31 -0.49 -1.11
CA GLU A 148 -27.46 -0.76 -1.97
C GLU A 148 -27.88 -2.23 -1.81
N GLY A 149 -29.18 -2.49 -1.74
CA GLY A 149 -29.71 -3.86 -1.62
C GLY A 149 -29.51 -4.63 -2.94
N ALA A 150 -29.02 -5.87 -2.84
CA ALA A 150 -28.99 -6.83 -3.94
C ALA A 150 -29.62 -8.16 -3.50
N GLU A 151 -30.17 -8.93 -4.44
CA GLU A 151 -30.71 -10.26 -4.14
C GLU A 151 -29.58 -11.29 -4.00
N ASP A 152 -29.54 -12.00 -2.85
CA ASP A 152 -28.68 -13.16 -2.66
C ASP A 152 -29.32 -14.43 -3.31
N ARG A 153 -28.55 -15.52 -3.35
CA ARG A 153 -28.98 -16.83 -3.85
C ARG A 153 -30.26 -17.36 -3.20
N ASP A 154 -30.55 -16.90 -1.99
CA ASP A 154 -31.70 -17.31 -1.18
C ASP A 154 -32.89 -16.33 -1.30
N GLY A 155 -32.77 -15.28 -2.16
CA GLY A 155 -33.81 -14.26 -2.34
C GLY A 155 -33.95 -13.31 -1.15
N LEU A 156 -32.96 -13.28 -0.25
CA LEU A 156 -32.83 -12.30 0.81
C LEU A 156 -32.11 -11.06 0.29
N GLU A 157 -32.59 -9.90 0.70
CA GLU A 157 -31.94 -8.64 0.39
C GLU A 157 -30.59 -8.55 1.13
N MET A 158 -29.48 -8.50 0.39
CA MET A 158 -28.14 -8.31 0.95
C MET A 158 -27.66 -6.90 0.70
N ASP A 159 -27.00 -6.32 1.69
CA ASP A 159 -26.31 -5.05 1.55
C ASP A 159 -25.06 -5.23 0.67
N VAL A 160 -24.98 -4.49 -0.43
CA VAL A 160 -23.78 -4.42 -1.28
C VAL A 160 -22.93 -3.25 -0.85
N LEU A 161 -21.71 -3.54 -0.41
CA LEU A 161 -20.76 -2.51 -0.01
C LEU A 161 -19.77 -2.22 -1.13
N HIS A 162 -19.68 -0.95 -1.57
CA HIS A 162 -18.69 -0.49 -2.53
C HIS A 162 -17.44 0.02 -1.80
N VAL A 163 -16.30 -0.64 -2.01
CA VAL A 163 -15.03 -0.31 -1.36
C VAL A 163 -13.95 -0.05 -2.40
N ARG A 164 -13.16 1.02 -2.19
CA ARG A 164 -11.97 1.31 -2.99
C ARG A 164 -10.72 0.90 -2.22
N LEU A 165 -9.96 -0.06 -2.74
CA LEU A 165 -8.67 -0.45 -2.23
C LEU A 165 -7.57 0.28 -2.98
N GLY A 166 -6.72 0.99 -2.26
CA GLY A 166 -5.69 1.86 -2.85
C GLY A 166 -6.21 3.28 -3.18
N PRO A 167 -5.38 4.13 -3.78
CA PRO A 167 -3.99 3.88 -4.24
C PRO A 167 -2.93 3.91 -3.13
N ILE A 168 -3.30 4.32 -1.92
CA ILE A 168 -2.40 4.51 -0.77
C ILE A 168 -2.80 3.51 0.31
N LEU A 169 -2.19 2.33 0.26
CA LEU A 169 -2.35 1.27 1.26
C LEU A 169 -0.98 0.62 1.51
N PRO A 170 -0.70 0.14 2.73
CA PRO A 170 0.48 -0.69 2.98
C PRO A 170 0.49 -1.94 2.10
N HIS A 171 1.66 -2.29 1.55
CA HIS A 171 1.84 -3.49 0.70
C HIS A 171 0.92 -3.51 -0.53
N TRP A 172 0.74 -2.35 -1.16
CA TRP A 172 -0.13 -2.16 -2.32
C TRP A 172 0.62 -1.47 -3.45
N PRO A 173 0.40 -1.87 -4.71
CA PRO A 173 1.07 -1.23 -5.85
C PRO A 173 0.74 0.27 -5.93
N GLY A 174 1.78 1.10 -6.02
CA GLY A 174 1.62 2.56 -6.11
C GLY A 174 0.76 2.97 -7.31
N GLY A 175 -0.24 3.84 -7.08
CA GLY A 175 -1.16 4.33 -8.12
C GLY A 175 -2.20 3.32 -8.62
N PHE A 176 -2.24 2.11 -8.06
CA PHE A 176 -3.25 1.11 -8.38
C PHE A 176 -4.48 1.25 -7.47
N VAL A 177 -5.67 1.18 -8.07
CA VAL A 177 -6.96 1.18 -7.35
C VAL A 177 -7.79 0.00 -7.81
N LEU A 178 -8.35 -0.73 -6.86
CA LEU A 178 -9.34 -1.76 -7.10
C LEU A 178 -10.67 -1.31 -6.45
N CYS A 179 -11.66 -1.01 -7.29
CA CYS A 179 -13.02 -0.72 -6.86
C CYS A 179 -13.75 -2.06 -6.73
N CYS A 180 -14.18 -2.42 -5.52
CA CYS A 180 -14.80 -3.71 -5.23
C CYS A 180 -16.28 -3.52 -4.86
N GLU A 181 -17.11 -4.43 -5.35
CA GLU A 181 -18.44 -4.69 -4.84
C GLU A 181 -18.34 -5.89 -3.89
N LEU A 182 -18.69 -5.68 -2.63
CA LEU A 182 -18.60 -6.71 -1.60
C LEU A 182 -20.00 -7.23 -1.21
N HIS A 183 -20.14 -8.54 -1.19
CA HIS A 183 -21.23 -9.24 -0.54
C HIS A 183 -20.70 -9.81 0.79
N GLY A 184 -20.98 -9.12 1.89
CA GLY A 184 -20.28 -9.37 3.15
C GLY A 184 -18.81 -8.98 3.04
N ASP A 185 -17.89 -9.95 3.18
CA ASP A 185 -16.43 -9.78 3.04
C ASP A 185 -15.88 -10.28 1.69
N VAL A 186 -16.74 -10.86 0.84
CA VAL A 186 -16.37 -11.48 -0.45
C VAL A 186 -16.55 -10.49 -1.60
N ILE A 187 -15.55 -10.40 -2.46
CA ILE A 187 -15.58 -9.59 -3.69
C ILE A 187 -16.49 -10.28 -4.72
N ALA A 188 -17.68 -9.71 -4.94
CA ALA A 188 -18.63 -10.18 -5.95
C ALA A 188 -18.32 -9.62 -7.33
N GLY A 189 -17.85 -8.36 -7.38
CA GLY A 189 -17.42 -7.66 -8.57
C GLY A 189 -16.24 -6.76 -8.27
N ALA A 190 -15.45 -6.44 -9.30
CA ALA A 190 -14.36 -5.48 -9.15
C ALA A 190 -14.05 -4.75 -10.46
N GLU A 191 -13.45 -3.57 -10.36
CA GLU A 191 -12.88 -2.81 -11.46
C GLU A 191 -11.45 -2.37 -11.08
N ALA A 192 -10.52 -2.54 -12.01
CA ALA A 192 -9.12 -2.18 -11.81
C ALA A 192 -8.79 -0.87 -12.54
N LEU A 193 -8.25 0.10 -11.81
CA LEU A 193 -7.90 1.42 -12.32
C LEU A 193 -6.42 1.73 -12.05
N ARG A 194 -5.79 2.43 -12.99
CA ARG A 194 -4.45 3.01 -12.79
C ARG A 194 -4.59 4.53 -12.79
N LEU A 195 -4.14 5.15 -11.70
CA LEU A 195 -4.11 6.59 -11.60
C LEU A 195 -2.96 7.15 -12.46
N ASP A 196 -3.22 8.29 -13.10
CA ASP A 196 -2.24 9.02 -13.90
C ASP A 196 -1.58 8.13 -14.99
N ALA A 197 -2.34 7.20 -15.58
CA ALA A 197 -1.88 6.34 -16.66
C ALA A 197 -1.29 7.19 -17.80
N GLY A 198 -0.11 6.79 -18.31
CA GLY A 198 0.62 7.54 -19.34
C GLY A 198 1.57 8.63 -18.83
N GLN A 199 1.57 8.95 -17.54
CA GLN A 199 2.47 9.98 -16.98
C GLN A 199 3.77 9.42 -16.42
N TYR A 200 3.82 8.13 -16.07
CA TYR A 200 4.98 7.51 -15.46
C TYR A 200 5.65 6.55 -16.43
N PRO A 201 6.85 6.90 -16.98
CA PRO A 201 7.60 5.96 -17.79
C PRO A 201 8.04 4.77 -16.93
N ALA A 202 8.09 3.61 -17.55
CA ALA A 202 8.54 2.39 -16.89
C ALA A 202 9.89 2.56 -16.20
N ALA A 203 10.01 2.04 -15.00
CA ALA A 203 11.24 2.00 -14.21
C ALA A 203 12.32 1.04 -14.77
N GLY A 204 12.40 0.88 -16.09
CA GLY A 204 13.34 0.03 -16.80
C GLY A 204 14.38 0.76 -17.64
N GLY A 205 14.33 2.09 -17.70
CA GLY A 205 15.34 2.90 -18.36
C GLY A 205 16.27 3.55 -17.34
N HIS A 206 17.54 3.20 -17.37
CA HIS A 206 18.60 3.71 -16.50
C HIS A 206 18.87 5.21 -16.60
N ASN A 207 18.02 6.00 -17.25
CA ASN A 207 18.20 7.42 -17.46
C ASN A 207 16.86 8.17 -17.51
N ALA A 208 16.07 8.16 -16.45
CA ALA A 208 15.31 9.37 -16.16
C ALA A 208 16.28 10.29 -15.41
N PRO A 209 16.71 11.44 -15.98
CA PRO A 209 17.45 12.39 -15.19
C PRO A 209 16.50 12.93 -14.14
N ALA A 210 16.64 12.48 -12.89
CA ALA A 210 16.30 13.32 -11.77
C ALA A 210 17.03 14.64 -12.03
N ALA A 211 16.30 15.70 -12.26
CA ALA A 211 16.88 17.01 -12.40
C ALA A 211 17.63 17.33 -11.10
N GLY A 212 18.94 17.23 -11.14
CA GLY A 212 19.80 17.56 -10.03
C GLY A 212 20.29 16.35 -9.26
N GLY A 213 21.37 15.73 -9.71
CA GLY A 213 22.34 15.32 -8.80
C GLY A 213 22.65 13.89 -8.59
N HIS A 214 23.20 13.36 -7.84
CA HIS A 214 24.18 12.37 -7.48
C HIS A 214 23.76 10.94 -7.82
N ARG A 215 24.69 10.22 -8.39
CA ARG A 215 24.62 8.78 -8.68
C ARG A 215 24.31 8.04 -7.38
N ILE A 216 23.11 7.49 -7.27
CA ILE A 216 22.89 6.32 -6.42
C ILE A 216 23.98 5.32 -6.85
N SER A 217 24.78 4.85 -5.89
CA SER A 217 25.86 3.89 -6.10
C SER A 217 25.48 2.89 -7.18
N ALA A 218 26.40 2.57 -8.09
CA ALA A 218 26.15 1.76 -9.28
C ALA A 218 25.78 0.31 -8.90
N THR A 219 24.60 0.14 -8.33
CA THR A 219 23.99 -1.18 -8.09
C THR A 219 23.71 -1.78 -9.46
N SER A 220 24.16 -3.01 -9.71
CA SER A 220 23.91 -3.67 -10.99
C SER A 220 22.41 -3.86 -11.23
N ASP A 221 22.01 -3.90 -12.49
CA ASP A 221 20.62 -4.17 -12.89
C ASP A 221 20.11 -5.49 -12.33
N ASP A 222 20.98 -6.48 -12.25
CA ASP A 222 20.72 -7.79 -11.66
C ASP A 222 20.32 -7.67 -10.19
N ASN A 223 21.07 -6.88 -9.40
CA ASN A 223 20.76 -6.64 -8.00
C ASN A 223 19.47 -5.86 -7.83
N VAL A 224 19.17 -4.90 -8.70
CA VAL A 224 17.90 -4.17 -8.69
C VAL A 224 16.73 -5.10 -8.97
N SER A 225 16.87 -5.99 -9.95
CA SER A 225 15.86 -6.99 -10.28
C SER A 225 15.61 -7.96 -9.12
N ALA A 226 16.69 -8.48 -8.53
CA ALA A 226 16.62 -9.34 -7.35
C ALA A 226 15.98 -8.62 -6.14
N ALA A 227 16.34 -7.36 -5.90
CA ALA A 227 15.78 -6.54 -4.83
C ALA A 227 14.28 -6.31 -5.02
N ARG A 228 13.81 -6.07 -6.25
CA ARG A 228 12.37 -5.94 -6.55
C ARG A 228 11.61 -7.23 -6.26
N GLN A 229 12.18 -8.39 -6.58
CA GLN A 229 11.58 -9.67 -6.20
C GLN A 229 11.48 -9.81 -4.68
N CYS A 230 12.52 -9.44 -3.92
CA CYS A 230 12.50 -9.45 -2.46
C CYS A 230 11.45 -8.49 -1.88
N ASP A 231 11.23 -7.35 -2.51
CA ASP A 231 10.22 -6.37 -2.13
C ASP A 231 8.81 -6.96 -2.25
N HIS A 232 8.48 -7.61 -3.36
CA HIS A 232 7.20 -8.33 -3.51
C HIS A 232 7.07 -9.54 -2.56
N ILE A 233 8.16 -10.22 -2.24
CA ILE A 233 8.15 -11.31 -1.24
C ILE A 233 7.82 -10.75 0.14
N LEU A 234 8.40 -9.60 0.50
CA LEU A 234 8.12 -8.87 1.74
C LEU A 234 6.62 -8.58 1.85
N ASP A 235 6.02 -7.98 0.81
CA ASP A 235 4.61 -7.61 0.79
C ASP A 235 3.70 -8.82 1.03
N VAL A 236 3.96 -9.94 0.35
CA VAL A 236 3.18 -11.18 0.53
C VAL A 236 3.32 -11.73 1.95
N LEU A 237 4.54 -11.75 2.50
CA LEU A 237 4.80 -12.33 3.82
C LEU A 237 4.20 -11.50 4.94
N ASP A 238 4.24 -10.18 4.82
CA ASP A 238 3.65 -9.29 5.82
C ASP A 238 2.13 -9.35 5.81
N LEU A 239 1.52 -9.29 4.62
CA LEU A 239 0.07 -9.49 4.44
C LEU A 239 -0.40 -10.88 4.88
N ALA A 240 0.44 -11.91 4.76
CA ALA A 240 0.17 -13.25 5.28
C ALA A 240 0.33 -13.34 6.82
N GLY A 241 0.64 -12.24 7.51
CA GLY A 241 0.79 -12.19 8.96
C GLY A 241 2.10 -12.80 9.47
N TRP A 242 3.15 -12.80 8.64
CA TRP A 242 4.45 -13.37 9.02
C TRP A 242 5.60 -12.34 9.01
N PRO A 243 5.56 -11.35 9.91
CA PRO A 243 6.50 -10.23 9.91
C PRO A 243 7.97 -10.66 10.09
N GLY A 244 8.23 -11.77 10.79
CA GLY A 244 9.60 -12.28 10.95
C GLY A 244 10.23 -12.80 9.65
N ALA A 245 9.43 -13.30 8.70
CA ALA A 245 9.91 -13.68 7.37
C ALA A 245 9.94 -12.47 6.42
N ALA A 246 8.97 -11.56 6.53
CA ALA A 246 8.97 -10.29 5.82
C ALA A 246 10.25 -9.49 6.12
N GLU A 247 10.68 -9.46 7.39
CA GLU A 247 11.94 -8.83 7.81
C GLU A 247 13.19 -9.48 7.17
N ARG A 248 13.17 -10.80 6.92
CA ARG A 248 14.26 -11.46 6.17
C ARG A 248 14.28 -11.00 4.71
N ALA A 249 13.10 -10.90 4.08
CA ALA A 249 12.98 -10.39 2.72
C ALA A 249 13.43 -8.93 2.63
N ARG A 250 13.08 -8.09 3.61
CA ARG A 250 13.53 -6.71 3.72
C ARG A 250 15.05 -6.62 3.78
N ARG A 251 15.70 -7.41 4.67
CA ARG A 251 17.16 -7.41 4.78
C ARG A 251 17.85 -7.84 3.50
N ALA A 252 17.32 -8.86 2.81
CA ALA A 252 17.86 -9.29 1.52
C ALA A 252 17.70 -8.19 0.45
N ARG A 253 16.54 -7.53 0.38
CA ARG A 253 16.30 -6.38 -0.50
C ARG A 253 17.29 -5.25 -0.25
N ASP A 254 17.44 -4.86 1.01
CA ASP A 254 18.29 -3.74 1.41
C ASP A 254 19.76 -4.02 1.12
N ALA A 255 20.23 -5.25 1.39
CA ALA A 255 21.58 -5.68 1.05
C ALA A 255 21.88 -5.66 -0.47
N LEU A 256 20.91 -6.10 -1.28
CA LEU A 256 20.99 -6.04 -2.74
C LEU A 256 21.06 -4.59 -3.24
N LEU A 257 20.22 -3.70 -2.71
CA LEU A 257 20.21 -2.28 -3.07
C LEU A 257 21.49 -1.56 -2.62
N ALA A 258 22.08 -1.96 -1.49
CA ALA A 258 23.35 -1.43 -1.00
C ALA A 258 24.57 -1.95 -1.79
N GLY A 259 24.41 -2.97 -2.65
CA GLY A 259 25.51 -3.61 -3.35
C GLY A 259 26.45 -4.38 -2.42
N THR A 260 25.91 -4.97 -1.36
CA THR A 260 26.63 -5.80 -0.39
C THR A 260 27.29 -7.01 -1.08
N ASP A 261 28.27 -7.63 -0.42
CA ASP A 261 29.00 -8.81 -0.93
C ASP A 261 27.99 -9.88 -1.43
N PRO A 262 28.17 -10.42 -2.65
CA PRO A 262 27.32 -11.47 -3.19
C PRO A 262 27.18 -12.72 -2.32
N ALA A 263 28.21 -13.06 -1.53
CA ALA A 263 28.15 -14.19 -0.60
C ALA A 263 27.17 -13.90 0.56
N GLU A 264 27.17 -12.69 1.08
CA GLU A 264 26.24 -12.27 2.14
C GLU A 264 24.79 -12.21 1.63
N THR A 265 24.58 -11.62 0.45
CA THR A 265 23.24 -11.58 -0.17
C THR A 265 22.69 -12.98 -0.47
N THR A 266 23.54 -13.89 -0.95
CA THR A 266 23.17 -15.30 -1.16
C THR A 266 22.75 -15.96 0.14
N ALA A 267 23.49 -15.76 1.23
CA ALA A 267 23.16 -16.32 2.54
C ALA A 267 21.81 -15.80 3.08
N LEU A 268 21.50 -14.50 2.87
CA LEU A 268 20.22 -13.91 3.24
C LEU A 268 19.04 -14.53 2.44
N LEU A 269 19.24 -14.75 1.13
CA LEU A 269 18.24 -15.39 0.28
C LEU A 269 18.05 -16.88 0.63
N ASP A 270 19.12 -17.58 1.02
CA ASP A 270 19.05 -18.97 1.49
C ASP A 270 18.27 -19.09 2.81
N ASP A 271 18.51 -18.18 3.76
CA ASP A 271 17.77 -18.12 5.03
C ASP A 271 16.28 -17.83 4.81
N LEU A 272 15.97 -16.90 3.91
CA LEU A 272 14.60 -16.58 3.51
C LEU A 272 13.91 -17.80 2.87
N GLU A 273 14.54 -18.45 1.89
CA GLU A 273 13.99 -19.63 1.22
C GLU A 273 13.73 -20.76 2.20
N LEU A 274 14.69 -21.01 3.09
CA LEU A 274 14.59 -22.04 4.11
C LEU A 274 13.42 -21.77 5.07
N ALA A 275 13.25 -20.52 5.49
CA ALA A 275 12.16 -20.11 6.36
C ALA A 275 10.80 -20.36 5.67
N VAL A 276 10.63 -19.90 4.43
CA VAL A 276 9.38 -20.08 3.68
C VAL A 276 9.06 -21.55 3.45
N ARG A 277 10.04 -22.35 2.99
CA ARG A 277 9.83 -23.78 2.70
C ARG A 277 9.50 -24.61 3.93
N ARG A 278 10.00 -24.24 5.10
CA ARG A 278 9.75 -24.97 6.37
C ARG A 278 8.42 -24.62 7.01
N SER A 279 7.79 -23.52 6.64
CA SER A 279 6.53 -23.12 7.25
C SER A 279 5.34 -23.87 6.67
N HIS A 280 4.83 -24.82 7.47
CA HIS A 280 3.59 -25.51 7.14
C HIS A 280 2.37 -24.60 7.22
N VAL A 281 2.35 -23.62 8.14
CA VAL A 281 1.25 -22.67 8.32
C VAL A 281 1.15 -21.77 7.10
N LEU A 282 2.26 -21.17 6.64
CA LEU A 282 2.27 -20.32 5.46
C LEU A 282 1.83 -21.11 4.20
N ARG A 283 2.37 -22.32 4.03
CA ARG A 283 1.93 -23.20 2.94
C ARG A 283 0.43 -23.45 2.99
N TRP A 284 -0.11 -23.73 4.17
CA TRP A 284 -1.53 -24.01 4.33
C TRP A 284 -2.39 -22.78 4.03
N SER A 285 -1.98 -21.60 4.46
CA SER A 285 -2.73 -20.34 4.23
C SER A 285 -2.70 -19.86 2.79
N LEU A 286 -1.60 -20.11 2.05
CA LEU A 286 -1.44 -19.64 0.67
C LEU A 286 -1.81 -20.68 -0.40
N ARG A 287 -1.93 -21.94 0.00
CA ARG A 287 -2.19 -23.05 -0.94
C ARG A 287 -3.62 -23.00 -1.46
N GLY A 288 -3.76 -23.14 -2.79
CA GLY A 288 -5.06 -23.06 -3.47
C GLY A 288 -5.60 -21.65 -3.65
N LEU A 289 -4.93 -20.64 -3.08
CA LEU A 289 -5.38 -19.25 -3.18
C LEU A 289 -5.12 -18.70 -4.59
N ALA A 290 -6.19 -18.31 -5.30
CA ALA A 290 -6.17 -17.81 -6.68
C ALA A 290 -5.29 -18.67 -7.60
N THR A 291 -5.64 -19.93 -7.75
CA THR A 291 -4.90 -20.88 -8.61
C THR A 291 -5.10 -20.56 -10.08
N LEU A 292 -4.02 -20.19 -10.79
CA LEU A 292 -4.03 -19.85 -12.20
C LEU A 292 -3.36 -20.94 -13.01
N SER A 293 -4.09 -21.53 -13.98
CA SER A 293 -3.53 -22.56 -14.85
C SER A 293 -2.70 -21.94 -15.97
N PRO A 294 -1.58 -22.57 -16.37
CA PRO A 294 -0.75 -22.08 -17.49
C PRO A 294 -1.52 -21.94 -18.80
N GLU A 295 -2.56 -22.75 -19.01
CA GLU A 295 -3.39 -22.70 -20.20
C GLU A 295 -4.28 -21.45 -20.21
N ASN A 296 -4.91 -21.11 -19.06
CA ASN A 296 -5.71 -19.90 -18.92
C ASN A 296 -4.87 -18.64 -19.12
N LEU A 297 -3.66 -18.61 -18.53
CA LEU A 297 -2.73 -17.49 -18.69
C LEU A 297 -2.38 -17.27 -20.16
N ARG A 298 -1.99 -18.33 -20.88
CA ARG A 298 -1.68 -18.24 -22.32
C ARG A 298 -2.86 -17.77 -23.15
N ARG A 299 -4.08 -18.24 -22.86
CA ARG A 299 -5.30 -17.83 -23.59
C ARG A 299 -5.61 -16.34 -23.39
N ARG A 300 -5.27 -15.79 -22.23
CA ARG A 300 -5.51 -14.38 -21.86
C ARG A 300 -4.32 -13.47 -22.14
N GLY A 301 -3.18 -13.99 -22.62
CA GLY A 301 -1.96 -13.21 -22.82
C GLY A 301 -1.31 -12.75 -21.51
N LEU A 302 -1.62 -13.44 -20.39
CA LEU A 302 -1.13 -13.06 -19.07
C LEU A 302 0.25 -13.67 -18.78
N PRO A 303 1.03 -13.05 -17.86
CA PRO A 303 2.35 -13.49 -17.49
C PRO A 303 2.40 -14.97 -17.07
N ALA A 304 3.33 -15.71 -17.63
CA ALA A 304 3.55 -17.12 -17.27
C ALA A 304 3.98 -17.30 -15.81
N THR A 305 4.61 -16.27 -15.25
CA THR A 305 5.05 -16.20 -13.86
C THR A 305 3.89 -16.20 -12.85
N TRP A 306 2.66 -15.94 -13.31
CA TRP A 306 1.47 -15.98 -12.47
C TRP A 306 0.89 -17.38 -12.26
N ALA A 307 1.41 -18.41 -12.95
CA ALA A 307 0.92 -19.77 -12.85
C ALA A 307 1.01 -20.34 -11.43
N GLY A 308 0.08 -21.23 -11.09
CA GLY A 308 -0.01 -21.85 -9.77
C GLY A 308 -0.83 -21.03 -8.77
N ASP A 309 -0.75 -21.40 -7.51
CA ASP A 309 -1.39 -20.67 -6.39
C ASP A 309 -0.46 -19.62 -5.78
N ALA A 310 -0.91 -18.91 -4.75
CA ALA A 310 -0.12 -17.88 -4.08
C ALA A 310 1.19 -18.42 -3.49
N HIS A 311 1.19 -19.68 -2.99
CA HIS A 311 2.40 -20.31 -2.47
C HIS A 311 3.41 -20.64 -3.60
N ASP A 312 2.93 -21.14 -4.73
CA ASP A 312 3.78 -21.44 -5.89
C ASP A 312 4.43 -20.16 -6.43
N ARG A 313 3.65 -19.08 -6.50
CA ARG A 313 4.15 -17.75 -6.91
C ARG A 313 5.21 -17.22 -5.96
N LEU A 314 4.98 -17.32 -4.64
CA LEU A 314 5.96 -16.92 -3.64
C LEU A 314 7.29 -17.65 -3.78
N LEU A 315 7.26 -19.00 -3.94
CA LEU A 315 8.48 -19.79 -4.14
C LEU A 315 9.20 -19.44 -5.45
N ARG A 316 8.45 -19.19 -6.51
CA ARG A 316 9.03 -18.75 -7.80
C ARG A 316 9.73 -17.41 -7.69
N ARG A 317 9.15 -16.44 -6.94
CA ARG A 317 9.80 -15.15 -6.69
C ARG A 317 11.11 -15.29 -5.94
N ILE A 318 11.20 -16.19 -4.97
CA ILE A 318 12.46 -16.47 -4.28
C ILE A 318 13.50 -17.02 -5.26
N THR A 319 13.10 -17.94 -6.15
CA THR A 319 13.98 -18.46 -7.21
C THR A 319 14.44 -17.32 -8.14
N HIS A 320 13.51 -16.46 -8.59
CA HIS A 320 13.82 -15.33 -9.46
C HIS A 320 14.76 -14.31 -8.77
N ALA A 321 14.59 -14.06 -7.46
CA ALA A 321 15.52 -13.21 -6.70
C ALA A 321 16.95 -13.78 -6.71
N ARG A 322 17.09 -15.10 -6.58
CA ARG A 322 18.38 -15.79 -6.60
C ARG A 322 19.05 -15.77 -7.99
N GLU A 323 18.25 -15.85 -9.04
CA GLU A 323 18.67 -15.85 -10.44
C GLU A 323 18.72 -14.43 -11.04
N SER A 324 18.42 -13.42 -10.24
CA SER A 324 18.36 -12.01 -10.66
C SER A 324 17.39 -11.76 -11.84
N VAL A 325 16.32 -12.56 -11.93
CA VAL A 325 15.31 -12.42 -12.97
C VAL A 325 14.44 -11.21 -12.70
N ALA A 326 14.40 -10.29 -13.66
CA ALA A 326 13.54 -9.11 -13.56
C ALA A 326 12.06 -9.52 -13.42
N PRO A 327 11.25 -8.80 -12.60
CA PRO A 327 9.81 -8.99 -12.58
C PRO A 327 9.23 -8.78 -13.98
N GLU A 328 8.26 -9.60 -14.33
CA GLU A 328 7.49 -9.42 -15.56
C GLU A 328 6.57 -8.20 -15.39
N VAL A 329 6.55 -7.33 -16.40
CA VAL A 329 5.78 -6.09 -16.33
C VAL A 329 4.36 -6.34 -16.77
N ALA A 330 3.43 -5.81 -15.99
CA ALA A 330 2.01 -5.84 -16.30
C ALA A 330 1.67 -4.74 -17.33
N ASP A 331 1.06 -5.13 -18.44
CA ASP A 331 0.49 -4.21 -19.42
C ASP A 331 -0.99 -3.84 -19.09
N ALA A 332 -1.61 -3.05 -19.95
CA ALA A 332 -3.00 -2.63 -19.76
C ALA A 332 -3.99 -3.82 -19.73
N ASP A 333 -3.76 -4.84 -20.57
CA ASP A 333 -4.61 -6.04 -20.64
C ASP A 333 -4.47 -6.88 -19.36
N THR A 334 -3.28 -6.89 -18.78
CA THR A 334 -2.98 -7.53 -17.50
C THR A 334 -3.81 -6.92 -16.37
N PHE A 335 -3.88 -5.58 -16.28
CA PHE A 335 -4.72 -4.89 -15.29
C PHE A 335 -6.20 -5.22 -15.47
N GLY A 336 -6.69 -5.26 -16.70
CA GLY A 336 -8.08 -5.63 -17.02
C GLY A 336 -8.47 -7.04 -16.59
N SER A 337 -7.49 -7.91 -16.33
CA SER A 337 -7.72 -9.30 -15.90
C SER A 337 -7.76 -9.48 -14.38
N LEU A 338 -7.32 -8.47 -13.60
CA LEU A 338 -7.26 -8.55 -12.12
C LEU A 338 -8.63 -8.74 -11.46
N PRO A 339 -9.70 -8.05 -11.91
CA PRO A 339 -11.04 -8.27 -11.36
C PRO A 339 -11.47 -9.73 -11.35
N ASP A 340 -11.24 -10.44 -12.44
CA ASP A 340 -11.58 -11.88 -12.58
C ASP A 340 -10.73 -12.77 -11.65
N ILE A 341 -9.49 -12.36 -11.35
CA ILE A 341 -8.56 -13.11 -10.49
C ILE A 341 -8.95 -12.99 -9.02
N VAL A 342 -9.49 -11.84 -8.62
CA VAL A 342 -9.85 -11.57 -7.22
C VAL A 342 -11.33 -11.85 -6.91
N ALA A 343 -12.17 -12.03 -7.92
CA ALA A 343 -13.58 -12.37 -7.73
C ALA A 343 -13.74 -13.65 -6.90
N GLY A 344 -14.64 -13.61 -5.91
CA GLY A 344 -14.88 -14.71 -4.99
C GLY A 344 -13.89 -14.83 -3.84
N LEU A 345 -12.88 -13.94 -3.74
CA LEU A 345 -11.96 -13.86 -2.60
C LEU A 345 -12.49 -12.86 -1.57
N ASP A 346 -12.15 -13.06 -0.31
CA ASP A 346 -12.25 -12.00 0.68
C ASP A 346 -11.18 -10.90 0.43
N VAL A 347 -11.38 -9.72 1.02
CA VAL A 347 -10.50 -8.56 0.82
C VAL A 347 -9.05 -8.84 1.24
N ALA A 348 -8.84 -9.60 2.34
CA ALA A 348 -7.48 -9.90 2.82
C ALA A 348 -6.77 -10.85 1.85
N ALA A 349 -7.46 -11.89 1.38
CA ALA A 349 -6.96 -12.81 0.37
C ALA A 349 -6.65 -12.10 -0.95
N ALA A 350 -7.52 -11.20 -1.41
CA ALA A 350 -7.30 -10.41 -2.62
C ALA A 350 -6.04 -9.54 -2.52
N ARG A 351 -5.78 -8.91 -1.36
CA ARG A 351 -4.54 -8.14 -1.12
C ARG A 351 -3.30 -9.01 -1.24
N VAL A 352 -3.29 -10.19 -0.61
CA VAL A 352 -2.19 -11.16 -0.71
C VAL A 352 -1.96 -11.59 -2.16
N VAL A 353 -3.05 -11.86 -2.90
CA VAL A 353 -2.97 -12.25 -4.31
C VAL A 353 -2.37 -11.14 -5.16
N ILE A 354 -2.83 -9.90 -5.04
CA ILE A 354 -2.32 -8.75 -5.80
C ILE A 354 -0.83 -8.52 -5.50
N ALA A 355 -0.42 -8.53 -4.24
CA ALA A 355 0.99 -8.44 -3.86
C ALA A 355 1.81 -9.59 -4.47
N GLY A 356 1.28 -10.82 -4.44
CA GLY A 356 1.92 -12.00 -5.04
C GLY A 356 2.04 -11.97 -6.56
N LEU A 357 1.14 -11.28 -7.27
CA LEU A 357 1.25 -11.07 -8.72
C LEU A 357 2.38 -10.09 -9.07
N GLY A 358 2.77 -9.21 -8.15
CA GLY A 358 3.87 -8.27 -8.32
C GLY A 358 3.64 -7.30 -9.46
N ILE A 359 2.51 -6.64 -9.39
CA ILE A 359 2.07 -5.67 -10.38
C ILE A 359 2.82 -4.36 -10.16
N ASP A 360 3.32 -3.78 -11.24
CA ASP A 360 3.83 -2.41 -11.25
C ASP A 360 2.92 -1.55 -12.13
N ALA A 361 2.39 -0.46 -11.56
CA ALA A 361 1.48 0.43 -12.29
C ALA A 361 2.21 1.43 -13.21
N ALA A 362 3.53 1.43 -13.23
CA ALA A 362 4.32 2.23 -14.17
C ALA A 362 4.17 1.68 -15.61
N GLU A 363 4.04 2.57 -16.60
CA GLU A 363 3.98 2.15 -18.00
C GLU A 363 5.36 1.82 -18.55
N HIS A 364 5.47 0.68 -19.24
CA HIS A 364 6.60 0.44 -20.14
C HIS A 364 6.29 1.12 -21.47
N GLY A 365 7.13 2.06 -21.86
CA GLY A 365 7.05 2.62 -23.21
C GLY A 365 7.17 1.46 -24.21
N THR A 366 6.15 1.27 -25.03
CA THR A 366 6.22 0.43 -26.22
C THR A 366 7.41 0.92 -27.06
N ARG A 367 8.40 0.05 -27.26
CA ARG A 367 9.47 0.28 -28.25
C ARG A 367 8.92 0.18 -29.66
#